data_c924e732d6ddd7f743892facd7125288
#
_entry.id   c924e732d6ddd7f743892facd7125288
#
_cell.length_a   1.000
_cell.length_b   1.000
_cell.length_c   1.000
_cell.angle_alpha   90.00
_cell.angle_beta   90.00
_cell.angle_gamma   90.00
#
_symmetry.space_group_name_H-M   'P 1'
#
loop_
_entity.id
_entity.type
_entity.pdbx_description
1 polymer ?
#
loop_
_entity_poly.entity_id
_entity_poly.type
_entity_poly.pdbx_seq_one_letter_code
_entity_poly.pdbx_strand_id
1 'polypeptide(L)'
;MSYLYKAFGWVLDLCYKIVPNYLVAILLFALIIKIVMFPLGIKQQKNSQKQARLRPKELAIRKKYAGRNDKATQQKAQQEIMELYQKENYSMFGGCLPLLIQFPIIIALYNVIRNPLQYMLGIAGDNLTKIQEIFMSLTGAERVMTDLEMMPTIRANFSEFAAYMNGITLDKVPSFNIGAFDLSVTPNASGVSNWYLLIPILTFVFAFGSMKLTKKFTYQAPQAEGTNNALSMKIMDITMPLFSAWIAYTLPSVIGVYWMFQNVLSTVQQIILSQMFKIPKFTEEDYKQAERELAGSSKKNKKAEKAH
;
A
#
# COMPACT_ATOMS: atom_id res chain seq x y z
N MET A 1 9.84 -13.13 -10.52
CA MET A 1 9.83 -11.64 -10.52
C MET A 1 9.90 -11.07 -11.94
N SER A 2 10.78 -11.54 -12.82
CA SER A 2 10.94 -11.01 -14.20
C SER A 2 9.63 -10.93 -15.01
N TYR A 3 8.77 -11.95 -14.97
CA TYR A 3 7.46 -11.93 -15.67
C TYR A 3 6.53 -10.83 -15.15
N LEU A 4 6.53 -10.59 -13.84
CA LEU A 4 5.71 -9.54 -13.23
C LEU A 4 6.15 -8.13 -13.70
N TYR A 5 7.47 -7.91 -13.77
CA TYR A 5 8.04 -6.64 -14.26
C TYR A 5 7.67 -6.41 -15.73
N LYS A 6 7.78 -7.45 -16.57
CA LYS A 6 7.38 -7.38 -17.99
C LYS A 6 5.89 -7.08 -18.15
N ALA A 7 5.04 -7.75 -17.38
CA ALA A 7 3.60 -7.52 -17.41
C ALA A 7 3.25 -6.09 -16.99
N PHE A 8 3.85 -5.59 -15.90
CA PHE A 8 3.63 -4.22 -15.43
C PHE A 8 4.16 -3.18 -16.42
N GLY A 9 5.35 -3.41 -17.00
CA GLY A 9 5.93 -2.56 -18.02
C GLY A 9 5.03 -2.47 -19.25
N TRP A 10 4.52 -3.60 -19.72
CA TRP A 10 3.58 -3.65 -20.85
C TRP A 10 2.28 -2.89 -20.56
N VAL A 11 1.69 -3.04 -19.35
CA VAL A 11 0.49 -2.29 -18.98
C VAL A 11 0.76 -0.80 -18.91
N LEU A 12 1.91 -0.41 -18.33
CA LEU A 12 2.28 1.02 -18.22
C LEU A 12 2.55 1.62 -19.61
N ASP A 13 3.23 0.90 -20.50
CA ASP A 13 3.46 1.30 -21.89
C ASP A 13 2.13 1.46 -22.64
N LEU A 14 1.19 0.52 -22.46
CA LEU A 14 -0.15 0.64 -23.03
C LEU A 14 -0.88 1.88 -22.53
N CYS A 15 -0.84 2.17 -21.23
CA CYS A 15 -1.40 3.39 -20.67
C CYS A 15 -0.77 4.66 -21.28
N TYR A 16 0.54 4.64 -21.48
CA TYR A 16 1.26 5.76 -22.07
C TYR A 16 0.95 5.94 -23.57
N LYS A 17 0.74 4.86 -24.31
CA LYS A 17 0.31 4.90 -25.72
C LYS A 17 -1.11 5.47 -25.89
N ILE A 18 -2.00 5.20 -24.93
CA ILE A 18 -3.37 5.77 -24.95
C ILE A 18 -3.33 7.28 -24.67
N VAL A 19 -2.54 7.69 -23.67
CA VAL A 19 -2.38 9.10 -23.31
C VAL A 19 -0.89 9.38 -23.12
N PRO A 20 -0.25 10.10 -24.07
CA PRO A 20 1.20 10.36 -24.03
C PRO A 20 1.56 11.43 -22.99
N ASN A 21 1.09 11.20 -21.76
CA ASN A 21 1.41 11.97 -20.56
C ASN A 21 1.68 10.98 -19.43
N TYR A 22 2.91 11.01 -18.90
CA TYR A 22 3.34 9.99 -17.93
C TYR A 22 2.57 10.04 -16.61
N LEU A 23 2.14 11.25 -16.18
CA LEU A 23 1.29 11.39 -14.98
C LEU A 23 -0.05 10.66 -15.15
N VAL A 24 -0.69 10.86 -16.30
CA VAL A 24 -1.97 10.22 -16.62
C VAL A 24 -1.77 8.72 -16.82
N ALA A 25 -0.68 8.29 -17.48
CA ALA A 25 -0.36 6.88 -17.65
C ALA A 25 -0.19 6.16 -16.31
N ILE A 26 0.49 6.77 -15.33
CA ILE A 26 0.63 6.24 -13.96
C ILE A 26 -0.72 6.21 -13.22
N LEU A 27 -1.56 7.22 -13.39
CA LEU A 27 -2.91 7.21 -12.80
C LEU A 27 -3.75 6.07 -13.38
N LEU A 28 -3.76 5.90 -14.70
CA LEU A 28 -4.46 4.80 -15.38
C LEU A 28 -3.93 3.44 -14.92
N PHE A 29 -2.61 3.29 -14.86
CA PHE A 29 -1.98 2.09 -14.32
C PHE A 29 -2.43 1.81 -12.89
N ALA A 30 -2.39 2.80 -12.01
CA ALA A 30 -2.85 2.66 -10.62
C ALA A 30 -4.32 2.24 -10.55
N LEU A 31 -5.16 2.79 -11.41
CA LEU A 31 -6.58 2.44 -11.51
C LEU A 31 -6.77 0.99 -11.97
N ILE A 32 -6.05 0.54 -13.00
CA ILE A 32 -6.09 -0.84 -13.49
C ILE A 32 -5.70 -1.82 -12.37
N ILE A 33 -4.61 -1.54 -11.66
CA ILE A 33 -4.20 -2.37 -10.52
C ILE A 33 -5.28 -2.40 -9.43
N LYS A 34 -5.95 -1.28 -9.14
CA LYS A 34 -7.06 -1.24 -8.18
C LYS A 34 -8.25 -2.07 -8.62
N ILE A 35 -8.60 -2.04 -9.90
CA ILE A 35 -9.68 -2.86 -10.46
C ILE A 35 -9.33 -4.35 -10.33
N VAL A 36 -8.12 -4.75 -10.70
CA VAL A 36 -7.65 -6.14 -10.57
C VAL A 36 -7.64 -6.60 -9.11
N MET A 37 -7.28 -5.70 -8.18
CA MET A 37 -7.24 -5.99 -6.73
C MET A 37 -8.61 -5.83 -6.05
N PHE A 38 -9.64 -5.35 -6.74
CA PHE A 38 -10.96 -5.09 -6.15
C PHE A 38 -11.59 -6.31 -5.47
N PRO A 39 -11.55 -7.54 -6.06
CA PRO A 39 -12.07 -8.75 -5.39
C PRO A 39 -11.38 -9.05 -4.06
N LEU A 40 -10.08 -8.75 -3.95
CA LEU A 40 -9.35 -8.87 -2.69
C LEU A 40 -9.86 -7.85 -1.65
N GLY A 41 -10.13 -6.62 -2.08
CA GLY A 41 -10.75 -5.59 -1.23
C GLY A 41 -12.11 -6.03 -0.69
N ILE A 42 -12.94 -6.69 -1.50
CA ILE A 42 -14.21 -7.27 -1.05
C ILE A 42 -13.99 -8.32 0.05
N LYS A 43 -13.03 -9.23 -0.14
CA LYS A 43 -12.70 -10.25 0.88
C LYS A 43 -12.24 -9.60 2.19
N GLN A 44 -11.40 -8.57 2.09
CA GLN A 44 -10.92 -7.80 3.24
C GLN A 44 -12.06 -7.09 3.98
N GLN A 45 -12.98 -6.44 3.25
CA GLN A 45 -14.11 -5.75 3.86
C GLN A 45 -15.07 -6.73 4.54
N LYS A 46 -15.33 -7.90 3.92
CA LYS A 46 -16.12 -8.98 4.54
C LYS A 46 -15.45 -9.51 5.82
N ASN A 47 -14.13 -9.65 5.82
CA ASN A 47 -13.38 -10.06 7.01
C ASN A 47 -13.47 -9.00 8.13
N SER A 48 -13.36 -7.71 7.79
CA SER A 48 -13.56 -6.59 8.73
C SER A 48 -14.98 -6.57 9.30
N GLN A 49 -15.99 -6.83 8.45
CA GLN A 49 -17.38 -6.95 8.86
C GLN A 49 -17.60 -8.13 9.83
N LYS A 50 -16.94 -9.26 9.57
CA LYS A 50 -16.98 -10.44 10.46
C LYS A 50 -16.34 -10.13 11.81
N GLN A 51 -15.19 -9.46 11.81
CA GLN A 51 -14.54 -8.99 13.05
C GLN A 51 -15.48 -8.09 13.86
N ALA A 52 -16.12 -7.13 13.17
CA ALA A 52 -17.08 -6.25 13.84
C ALA A 52 -18.22 -7.02 14.52
N ARG A 53 -18.76 -8.08 13.90
CA ARG A 53 -19.80 -8.93 14.49
C ARG A 53 -19.36 -9.64 15.78
N LEU A 54 -18.07 -9.91 15.91
CA LEU A 54 -17.51 -10.55 17.11
C LEU A 54 -17.28 -9.57 18.26
N ARG A 55 -17.43 -8.25 18.01
CA ARG A 55 -17.17 -7.20 19.01
C ARG A 55 -17.90 -7.40 20.35
N PRO A 56 -19.22 -7.68 20.39
CA PRO A 56 -19.90 -7.87 21.68
C PRO A 56 -19.29 -9.01 22.51
N LYS A 57 -18.98 -10.15 21.87
CA LYS A 57 -18.36 -11.30 22.53
C LYS A 57 -16.92 -11.00 23.00
N GLU A 58 -16.14 -10.29 22.17
CA GLU A 58 -14.79 -9.86 22.52
C GLU A 58 -14.79 -8.92 23.74
N LEU A 59 -15.67 -7.92 23.73
CA LEU A 59 -15.79 -6.99 24.86
C LEU A 59 -16.25 -7.69 26.15
N ALA A 60 -17.15 -8.66 26.05
CA ALA A 60 -17.57 -9.45 27.20
C ALA A 60 -16.42 -10.29 27.79
N ILE A 61 -15.55 -10.88 26.94
CA ILE A 61 -14.32 -11.54 27.39
C ILE A 61 -13.40 -10.54 28.09
N ARG A 62 -13.13 -9.38 27.48
CA ARG A 62 -12.27 -8.34 28.07
C ARG A 62 -12.81 -7.87 29.42
N LYS A 63 -14.13 -7.67 29.55
CA LYS A 63 -14.80 -7.28 30.78
C LYS A 63 -14.64 -8.33 31.89
N LYS A 64 -14.71 -9.62 31.57
CA LYS A 64 -14.47 -10.74 32.49
C LYS A 64 -13.10 -10.67 33.17
N TYR A 65 -12.09 -10.13 32.46
CA TYR A 65 -10.72 -10.01 32.93
C TYR A 65 -10.34 -8.58 33.33
N ALA A 66 -11.28 -7.61 33.27
CA ALA A 66 -11.04 -6.24 33.67
C ALA A 66 -10.67 -6.13 35.15
N GLY A 67 -9.78 -5.18 35.48
CA GLY A 67 -9.33 -4.95 36.87
C GLY A 67 -8.17 -5.85 37.31
N ARG A 68 -7.72 -6.78 36.48
CA ARG A 68 -6.53 -7.60 36.76
C ARG A 68 -5.43 -7.28 35.74
N ASN A 69 -4.33 -6.69 36.22
CA ASN A 69 -3.23 -6.24 35.36
C ASN A 69 -2.04 -7.20 35.35
N ASP A 70 -2.17 -8.38 35.99
CA ASP A 70 -1.12 -9.39 35.97
C ASP A 70 -0.98 -10.05 34.60
N LYS A 71 0.25 -10.34 34.21
CA LYS A 71 0.62 -10.86 32.88
C LYS A 71 -0.10 -12.19 32.56
N ALA A 72 -0.31 -13.03 33.56
CA ALA A 72 -1.00 -14.32 33.39
C ALA A 72 -2.48 -14.14 33.05
N THR A 73 -3.18 -13.18 33.69
CA THR A 73 -4.58 -12.87 33.38
C THR A 73 -4.73 -12.25 31.99
N GLN A 74 -3.81 -11.36 31.59
CA GLN A 74 -3.81 -10.79 30.23
C GLN A 74 -3.59 -11.87 29.16
N GLN A 75 -2.69 -12.83 29.40
CA GLN A 75 -2.49 -13.97 28.50
C GLN A 75 -3.73 -14.84 28.36
N LYS A 76 -4.44 -15.14 29.48
CA LYS A 76 -5.70 -15.90 29.45
C LYS A 76 -6.79 -15.17 28.67
N ALA A 77 -6.92 -13.86 28.84
CA ALA A 77 -7.86 -13.06 28.06
C ALA A 77 -7.58 -13.11 26.55
N GLN A 78 -6.31 -13.00 26.17
CA GLN A 78 -5.89 -13.13 24.78
C GLN A 78 -6.15 -14.52 24.21
N GLN A 79 -5.88 -15.56 24.99
CA GLN A 79 -6.16 -16.94 24.61
C GLN A 79 -7.66 -17.18 24.38
N GLU A 80 -8.53 -16.71 25.27
CA GLU A 80 -9.99 -16.86 25.13
C GLU A 80 -10.52 -16.09 23.90
N ILE A 81 -9.96 -14.91 23.59
CA ILE A 81 -10.27 -14.16 22.36
C ILE A 81 -9.81 -14.94 21.12
N MET A 82 -8.61 -15.56 21.16
CA MET A 82 -8.09 -16.38 20.08
C MET A 82 -8.99 -17.59 19.80
N GLU A 83 -9.45 -18.27 20.87
CA GLU A 83 -10.40 -19.39 20.76
C GLU A 83 -11.74 -18.95 20.16
N LEU A 84 -12.24 -17.75 20.56
CA LEU A 84 -13.43 -17.17 19.97
C LEU A 84 -13.25 -16.97 18.46
N TYR A 85 -12.12 -16.39 18.02
CA TYR A 85 -11.83 -16.17 16.62
C TYR A 85 -11.72 -17.47 15.83
N GLN A 86 -11.11 -18.51 16.41
CA GLN A 86 -11.05 -19.84 15.78
C GLN A 86 -12.43 -20.48 15.63
N LYS A 87 -13.25 -20.48 16.69
CA LYS A 87 -14.63 -21.01 16.67
C LYS A 87 -15.51 -20.35 15.64
N GLU A 88 -15.35 -19.05 15.48
CA GLU A 88 -16.12 -18.26 14.52
C GLU A 88 -15.46 -18.23 13.12
N ASN A 89 -14.40 -19.02 12.89
CA ASN A 89 -13.65 -19.02 11.61
C ASN A 89 -13.23 -17.61 11.15
N TYR A 90 -12.82 -16.73 12.09
CA TYR A 90 -12.28 -15.43 11.78
C TYR A 90 -10.76 -15.50 11.60
N SER A 91 -10.25 -14.96 10.49
CA SER A 91 -8.80 -14.90 10.23
C SER A 91 -8.23 -13.56 10.66
N MET A 92 -7.38 -13.56 11.68
CA MET A 92 -6.64 -12.36 12.09
C MET A 92 -5.66 -11.87 11.00
N PHE A 93 -5.11 -12.80 10.22
CA PHE A 93 -4.22 -12.46 9.09
C PHE A 93 -4.96 -11.84 7.90
N GLY A 94 -6.28 -11.96 7.86
CA GLY A 94 -7.08 -11.34 6.79
C GLY A 94 -6.97 -9.81 6.73
N GLY A 95 -6.59 -9.16 7.85
CA GLY A 95 -6.35 -7.72 7.91
C GLY A 95 -5.01 -7.26 7.34
N CYS A 96 -3.95 -8.08 7.44
CA CYS A 96 -2.62 -7.74 6.93
C CYS A 96 -2.32 -8.32 5.54
N LEU A 97 -3.19 -9.19 5.00
CA LEU A 97 -3.03 -9.79 3.68
C LEU A 97 -2.83 -8.77 2.56
N PRO A 98 -3.54 -7.62 2.53
CA PRO A 98 -3.30 -6.59 1.52
C PRO A 98 -1.88 -6.03 1.54
N LEU A 99 -1.29 -5.85 2.72
CA LEU A 99 0.08 -5.37 2.84
C LEU A 99 1.08 -6.35 2.23
N LEU A 100 0.89 -7.66 2.49
CA LEU A 100 1.75 -8.71 1.94
C LEU A 100 1.67 -8.78 0.41
N ILE A 101 0.48 -8.55 -0.18
CA ILE A 101 0.29 -8.52 -1.64
C ILE A 101 0.78 -7.20 -2.23
N GLN A 102 0.59 -6.10 -1.52
CA GLN A 102 1.02 -4.78 -1.98
C GLN A 102 2.54 -4.67 -2.11
N PHE A 103 3.31 -5.36 -1.25
CA PHE A 103 4.77 -5.27 -1.24
C PHE A 103 5.42 -5.75 -2.57
N PRO A 104 5.11 -6.94 -3.12
CA PRO A 104 5.57 -7.35 -4.44
C PRO A 104 5.16 -6.40 -5.57
N ILE A 105 3.96 -5.81 -5.50
CA ILE A 105 3.45 -4.84 -6.48
C ILE A 105 4.31 -3.57 -6.47
N ILE A 106 4.62 -3.04 -5.29
CA ILE A 106 5.46 -1.86 -5.13
C ILE A 106 6.87 -2.13 -5.68
N ILE A 107 7.47 -3.27 -5.34
CA ILE A 107 8.80 -3.64 -5.83
C ILE A 107 8.80 -3.77 -7.35
N ALA A 108 7.77 -4.41 -7.92
CA ALA A 108 7.66 -4.56 -9.36
C ALA A 108 7.52 -3.21 -10.07
N LEU A 109 6.62 -2.37 -9.58
CA LEU A 109 6.41 -1.03 -10.14
C LEU A 109 7.67 -0.17 -10.02
N TYR A 110 8.33 -0.20 -8.86
CA TYR A 110 9.60 0.51 -8.66
C TYR A 110 10.65 0.12 -9.70
N ASN A 111 10.79 -1.18 -9.98
CA ASN A 111 11.73 -1.66 -11.00
C ASN A 111 11.33 -1.23 -12.42
N VAL A 112 10.04 -1.28 -12.74
CA VAL A 112 9.52 -0.84 -14.05
C VAL A 112 9.75 0.66 -14.27
N ILE A 113 9.47 1.47 -13.25
CA ILE A 113 9.67 2.93 -13.31
C ILE A 113 11.14 3.29 -13.45
N ARG A 114 12.02 2.58 -12.74
CA ARG A 114 13.47 2.85 -12.83
C ARG A 114 14.11 2.40 -14.13
N ASN A 115 13.50 1.43 -14.83
CA ASN A 115 14.07 0.84 -16.03
C ASN A 115 13.06 0.86 -17.19
N PRO A 116 12.61 2.07 -17.64
CA PRO A 116 11.60 2.20 -18.69
C PRO A 116 12.09 1.73 -20.05
N LEU A 117 13.39 1.85 -20.37
CA LEU A 117 13.95 1.34 -21.61
C LEU A 117 13.72 -0.17 -21.71
N GLN A 118 14.02 -0.90 -20.63
CA GLN A 118 13.92 -2.34 -20.59
C GLN A 118 12.48 -2.84 -20.52
N TYR A 119 11.66 -2.29 -19.62
CA TYR A 119 10.34 -2.86 -19.31
C TYR A 119 9.19 -2.23 -20.11
N MET A 120 9.29 -0.96 -20.52
CA MET A 120 8.28 -0.33 -21.37
C MET A 120 8.65 -0.41 -22.85
N LEU A 121 9.89 -0.08 -23.20
CA LEU A 121 10.32 -0.01 -24.58
C LEU A 121 10.94 -1.32 -25.11
N GLY A 122 11.16 -2.31 -24.26
CA GLY A 122 11.69 -3.62 -24.65
C GLY A 122 13.15 -3.61 -25.10
N ILE A 123 13.91 -2.58 -24.76
CA ILE A 123 15.34 -2.45 -25.09
C ILE A 123 16.15 -3.23 -24.04
N ALA A 124 16.93 -4.21 -24.49
CA ALA A 124 17.70 -5.07 -23.60
C ALA A 124 18.99 -5.55 -24.31
N GLY A 125 19.87 -6.22 -23.56
CA GLY A 125 21.11 -6.79 -24.08
C GLY A 125 22.07 -5.72 -24.62
N ASP A 126 22.68 -6.01 -25.75
CA ASP A 126 23.72 -5.17 -26.34
C ASP A 126 23.26 -3.73 -26.64
N ASN A 127 22.01 -3.54 -27.06
CA ASN A 127 21.47 -2.23 -27.32
C ASN A 127 21.39 -1.37 -26.05
N LEU A 128 20.97 -1.95 -24.93
CA LEU A 128 20.95 -1.24 -23.65
C LEU A 128 22.38 -0.87 -23.20
N THR A 129 23.35 -1.78 -23.37
CA THR A 129 24.75 -1.52 -23.07
C THR A 129 25.29 -0.39 -23.90
N LYS A 130 24.99 -0.37 -25.21
CA LYS A 130 25.42 0.72 -26.10
C LYS A 130 24.79 2.07 -25.73
N ILE A 131 23.54 2.09 -25.37
CA ILE A 131 22.87 3.31 -24.85
C ILE A 131 23.57 3.83 -23.60
N GLN A 132 23.96 2.95 -22.67
CA GLN A 132 24.71 3.33 -21.49
C GLN A 132 26.10 3.86 -21.79
N GLU A 133 26.83 3.25 -22.75
CA GLU A 133 28.15 3.72 -23.21
C GLU A 133 28.05 5.13 -23.82
N ILE A 134 27.06 5.35 -24.71
CA ILE A 134 26.85 6.67 -25.34
C ILE A 134 26.49 7.71 -24.27
N PHE A 135 25.59 7.35 -23.33
CA PHE A 135 25.22 8.24 -22.23
C PHE A 135 26.42 8.66 -21.39
N MET A 136 27.29 7.70 -21.00
CA MET A 136 28.50 8.00 -20.22
C MET A 136 29.46 8.87 -21.01
N SER A 137 29.61 8.63 -22.33
CA SER A 137 30.43 9.46 -23.21
C SER A 137 29.94 10.90 -23.32
N LEU A 138 28.62 11.10 -23.40
CA LEU A 138 28.01 12.43 -23.55
C LEU A 138 28.02 13.24 -22.25
N THR A 139 27.89 12.56 -21.11
CA THR A 139 27.69 13.23 -19.82
C THR A 139 28.94 13.23 -18.93
N GLY A 140 29.94 12.40 -19.24
CA GLY A 140 31.10 12.17 -18.35
C GLY A 140 30.73 11.42 -17.06
N ALA A 141 29.58 10.72 -17.02
CA ALA A 141 29.15 9.99 -15.84
C ALA A 141 30.11 8.83 -15.51
N GLU A 142 30.59 8.78 -14.26
CA GLU A 142 31.53 7.76 -13.80
C GLU A 142 30.84 6.44 -13.37
N ARG A 143 29.50 6.44 -13.26
CA ARG A 143 28.70 5.26 -12.87
C ARG A 143 27.60 4.95 -13.89
N VAL A 144 27.23 3.68 -13.96
CA VAL A 144 26.04 3.28 -14.71
C VAL A 144 24.80 3.88 -14.05
N MET A 145 24.07 4.66 -14.82
CA MET A 145 22.79 5.28 -14.40
C MET A 145 21.63 4.32 -14.66
N THR A 146 20.54 4.52 -13.94
CA THR A 146 19.28 3.80 -14.25
C THR A 146 18.68 4.34 -15.54
N ASP A 147 17.86 3.54 -16.22
CA ASP A 147 17.19 3.99 -17.45
C ASP A 147 16.43 5.30 -17.22
N LEU A 148 15.77 5.44 -16.05
CA LEU A 148 15.01 6.63 -15.69
C LEU A 148 15.91 7.89 -15.63
N GLU A 149 17.09 7.78 -15.02
CA GLU A 149 18.05 8.89 -14.92
C GLU A 149 18.61 9.30 -16.30
N MET A 150 18.70 8.36 -17.25
CA MET A 150 19.17 8.59 -18.60
C MET A 150 18.12 9.25 -19.52
N MET A 151 16.83 9.10 -19.23
CA MET A 151 15.72 9.52 -20.11
C MET A 151 15.78 10.99 -20.55
N PRO A 152 16.06 12.00 -19.68
CA PRO A 152 16.16 13.39 -20.13
C PRO A 152 17.26 13.61 -21.19
N THR A 153 18.44 13.00 -20.99
CA THR A 153 19.57 13.09 -21.92
C THR A 153 19.26 12.36 -23.22
N ILE A 154 18.64 11.16 -23.16
CA ILE A 154 18.22 10.41 -24.35
C ILE A 154 17.24 11.22 -25.19
N ARG A 155 16.26 11.87 -24.54
CA ARG A 155 15.30 12.70 -25.27
C ARG A 155 15.94 13.95 -25.90
N ALA A 156 16.86 14.60 -25.18
CA ALA A 156 17.55 15.80 -25.68
C ALA A 156 18.51 15.51 -26.86
N ASN A 157 19.12 14.33 -26.88
CA ASN A 157 20.14 13.93 -27.87
C ASN A 157 19.70 12.67 -28.61
N PHE A 158 18.44 12.53 -28.95
CA PHE A 158 17.86 11.29 -29.47
C PHE A 158 18.57 10.75 -30.72
N SER A 159 19.11 11.60 -31.60
CA SER A 159 19.86 11.20 -32.77
C SER A 159 21.04 10.27 -32.47
N GLU A 160 21.74 10.49 -31.35
CA GLU A 160 22.89 9.68 -30.93
C GLU A 160 22.48 8.26 -30.50
N PHE A 161 21.25 8.13 -29.98
CA PHE A 161 20.74 6.87 -29.47
C PHE A 161 19.89 6.10 -30.48
N ALA A 162 19.41 6.75 -31.55
CA ALA A 162 18.39 6.22 -32.46
C ALA A 162 18.73 4.84 -33.05
N ALA A 163 20.00 4.59 -33.37
CA ALA A 163 20.46 3.31 -33.92
C ALA A 163 20.22 2.11 -32.97
N TYR A 164 20.15 2.34 -31.64
CA TYR A 164 20.02 1.34 -30.60
C TYR A 164 18.61 1.29 -29.97
N MET A 165 17.70 2.13 -30.45
CA MET A 165 16.33 2.25 -29.94
C MET A 165 15.33 1.28 -30.60
N ASN A 166 15.79 0.23 -31.30
CA ASN A 166 14.92 -0.80 -31.95
C ASN A 166 13.84 -0.20 -32.86
N GLY A 167 14.14 0.90 -33.60
CA GLY A 167 13.17 1.58 -34.45
C GLY A 167 12.12 2.42 -33.70
N ILE A 168 12.27 2.60 -32.40
CA ILE A 168 11.44 3.49 -31.61
C ILE A 168 11.76 4.94 -31.96
N THR A 169 10.73 5.73 -32.19
CA THR A 169 10.84 7.17 -32.50
C THR A 169 10.73 8.02 -31.23
N LEU A 170 11.23 9.25 -31.26
CA LEU A 170 11.31 10.16 -30.11
C LEU A 170 9.93 10.38 -29.43
N ASP A 171 8.85 10.43 -30.21
CA ASP A 171 7.48 10.60 -29.71
C ASP A 171 7.01 9.44 -28.82
N LYS A 172 7.57 8.23 -29.01
CA LYS A 172 7.27 7.04 -28.21
C LYS A 172 8.13 6.91 -26.96
N VAL A 173 9.19 7.70 -26.86
CA VAL A 173 10.05 7.71 -25.67
C VAL A 173 9.36 8.46 -24.54
N PRO A 174 9.11 7.83 -23.37
CA PRO A 174 8.39 8.47 -22.28
C PRO A 174 9.02 9.78 -21.82
N SER A 175 8.19 10.81 -21.62
CA SER A 175 8.59 12.07 -21.01
C SER A 175 8.10 12.11 -19.57
N PHE A 176 9.01 12.33 -18.63
CA PHE A 176 8.70 12.43 -17.20
C PHE A 176 8.43 13.88 -16.77
N ASN A 177 8.50 14.83 -17.69
CA ASN A 177 8.29 16.25 -17.42
C ASN A 177 6.78 16.58 -17.30
N ILE A 178 6.43 17.29 -16.22
CA ILE A 178 5.10 17.84 -15.98
C ILE A 178 5.25 19.31 -15.66
N GLY A 179 5.04 20.17 -16.66
CA GLY A 179 5.34 21.58 -16.52
C GLY A 179 6.82 21.80 -16.17
N ALA A 180 7.09 22.42 -15.02
CA ALA A 180 8.43 22.67 -14.52
C ALA A 180 9.04 21.49 -13.73
N PHE A 181 8.30 20.43 -13.49
CA PHE A 181 8.77 19.28 -12.72
C PHE A 181 9.20 18.13 -13.63
N ASP A 182 10.41 17.65 -13.45
CA ASP A 182 10.88 16.37 -13.96
C ASP A 182 10.69 15.28 -12.90
N LEU A 183 9.75 14.39 -13.13
CA LEU A 183 9.42 13.32 -12.19
C LEU A 183 10.50 12.23 -12.09
N SER A 184 11.48 12.21 -12.99
CA SER A 184 12.64 11.32 -12.90
C SER A 184 13.58 11.71 -11.75
N VAL A 185 13.56 12.97 -11.35
CA VAL A 185 14.42 13.54 -10.31
C VAL A 185 14.05 13.03 -8.93
N THR A 186 15.06 12.69 -8.13
CA THR A 186 14.92 12.32 -6.73
C THR A 186 14.99 13.58 -5.86
N PRO A 187 14.02 13.84 -4.96
CA PRO A 187 13.96 15.10 -4.19
C PRO A 187 15.18 15.39 -3.31
N ASN A 188 15.89 14.35 -2.82
CA ASN A 188 17.09 14.51 -2.00
C ASN A 188 18.40 14.57 -2.79
N ALA A 189 18.36 14.58 -4.13
CA ALA A 189 19.57 14.64 -4.93
C ALA A 189 20.24 16.03 -4.84
N SER A 190 21.58 16.05 -4.91
CA SER A 190 22.35 17.30 -4.86
C SER A 190 22.01 18.23 -6.03
N GLY A 191 21.87 19.51 -5.78
CA GLY A 191 21.56 20.52 -6.79
C GLY A 191 20.10 20.58 -7.23
N VAL A 192 19.21 19.77 -6.66
CA VAL A 192 17.78 19.78 -6.95
C VAL A 192 17.09 20.95 -6.23
N SER A 193 16.17 21.60 -6.95
CA SER A 193 15.39 22.71 -6.40
C SER A 193 14.54 22.28 -5.20
N ASN A 194 14.42 23.14 -4.19
CA ASN A 194 13.61 22.92 -3.00
C ASN A 194 12.11 22.66 -3.29
N TRP A 195 11.61 23.03 -4.48
CA TRP A 195 10.26 22.73 -4.92
C TRP A 195 9.96 21.22 -4.97
N TYR A 196 10.96 20.37 -5.18
CA TYR A 196 10.78 18.92 -5.14
C TYR A 196 10.41 18.38 -3.75
N LEU A 197 10.62 19.14 -2.68
CA LEU A 197 10.17 18.80 -1.32
C LEU A 197 8.64 18.81 -1.21
N LEU A 198 7.93 19.44 -2.14
CA LEU A 198 6.46 19.33 -2.20
C LEU A 198 6.01 17.88 -2.40
N ILE A 199 6.77 17.05 -3.11
CA ILE A 199 6.38 15.65 -3.38
C ILE A 199 6.29 14.83 -2.06
N PRO A 200 7.32 14.74 -1.22
CA PRO A 200 7.21 14.02 0.05
C PRO A 200 6.20 14.67 1.02
N ILE A 201 6.06 16.01 1.04
CA ILE A 201 5.06 16.70 1.87
C ILE A 201 3.65 16.31 1.44
N LEU A 202 3.34 16.38 0.14
CA LEU A 202 2.04 15.98 -0.38
C LEU A 202 1.80 14.48 -0.17
N THR A 203 2.83 13.64 -0.35
CA THR A 203 2.72 12.20 -0.07
C THR A 203 2.32 11.97 1.39
N PHE A 204 2.92 12.68 2.35
CA PHE A 204 2.52 12.62 3.75
C PHE A 204 1.05 13.02 3.94
N VAL A 205 0.64 14.18 3.39
CA VAL A 205 -0.72 14.71 3.53
C VAL A 205 -1.75 13.71 2.98
N PHE A 206 -1.51 13.17 1.78
CA PHE A 206 -2.40 12.19 1.16
C PHE A 206 -2.43 10.86 1.94
N ALA A 207 -1.29 10.38 2.40
CA ALA A 207 -1.22 9.15 3.19
C ALA A 207 -1.94 9.30 4.55
N PHE A 208 -1.69 10.41 5.25
CA PHE A 208 -2.33 10.69 6.54
C PHE A 208 -3.84 10.91 6.39
N GLY A 209 -4.25 11.71 5.40
CA GLY A 209 -5.66 11.95 5.09
C GLY A 209 -6.41 10.68 4.71
N SER A 210 -5.83 9.88 3.81
CA SER A 210 -6.34 8.57 3.40
C SER A 210 -6.52 7.63 4.59
N MET A 211 -5.52 7.53 5.44
CA MET A 211 -5.58 6.69 6.64
C MET A 211 -6.70 7.16 7.59
N LYS A 212 -6.82 8.45 7.85
CA LYS A 212 -7.88 9.00 8.72
C LYS A 212 -9.28 8.74 8.14
N LEU A 213 -9.45 8.91 6.83
CA LEU A 213 -10.73 8.65 6.16
C LEU A 213 -11.05 7.15 6.18
N THR A 214 -10.08 6.29 5.83
CA THR A 214 -10.26 4.83 5.81
C THR A 214 -10.67 4.30 7.19
N LYS A 215 -10.08 4.82 8.28
CA LYS A 215 -10.46 4.44 9.64
C LYS A 215 -11.92 4.71 9.99
N LYS A 216 -12.57 5.69 9.36
CA LYS A 216 -14.01 5.96 9.55
C LYS A 216 -14.90 4.88 8.93
N PHE A 217 -14.38 4.17 7.93
CA PHE A 217 -15.12 3.18 7.14
C PHE A 217 -14.70 1.73 7.40
N THR A 218 -13.70 1.53 8.26
CA THR A 218 -13.26 0.20 8.69
C THR A 218 -13.55 -0.01 10.18
N TYR A 219 -13.76 -1.27 10.54
CA TYR A 219 -13.88 -1.62 11.95
C TYR A 219 -12.55 -1.38 12.66
N GLN A 220 -12.64 -0.69 13.80
CA GLN A 220 -11.51 -0.51 14.72
C GLN A 220 -11.76 -1.38 15.95
N ALA A 221 -10.87 -2.35 16.20
CA ALA A 221 -10.98 -3.18 17.40
C ALA A 221 -10.89 -2.31 18.66
N PRO A 222 -11.72 -2.57 19.69
CA PRO A 222 -11.65 -1.84 20.95
C PRO A 222 -10.27 -2.03 21.58
N GLN A 223 -9.67 -0.92 21.97
CA GLN A 223 -8.41 -0.95 22.70
C GLN A 223 -8.69 -1.19 24.18
N ALA A 224 -7.91 -2.04 24.81
CA ALA A 224 -7.95 -2.16 26.27
C ALA A 224 -7.45 -0.84 26.87
N GLU A 225 -8.31 -0.18 27.65
CA GLU A 225 -7.92 1.02 28.40
C GLU A 225 -6.75 0.69 29.33
N GLY A 226 -5.71 1.54 29.28
CA GLY A 226 -4.54 1.40 30.19
C GLY A 226 -3.41 0.50 29.66
N THR A 227 -3.49 -0.03 28.44
CA THR A 227 -2.37 -0.78 27.85
C THR A 227 -1.48 0.10 26.96
N ASN A 228 -0.16 -0.18 26.93
CA ASN A 228 0.80 0.47 26.03
C ASN A 228 0.40 0.35 24.54
N ASN A 229 -0.56 -0.54 24.23
CA ASN A 229 -1.08 -0.74 22.88
C ASN A 229 -1.80 0.49 22.30
N ALA A 230 -2.49 1.30 23.12
CA ALA A 230 -3.16 2.51 22.65
C ALA A 230 -2.15 3.58 22.16
N LEU A 231 -1.04 3.73 22.90
CA LEU A 231 0.05 4.61 22.50
C LEU A 231 0.77 4.08 21.25
N SER A 232 1.05 2.79 21.21
CA SER A 232 1.67 2.12 20.07
C SER A 232 0.88 2.31 18.77
N MET A 233 -0.46 2.20 18.82
CA MET A 233 -1.31 2.44 17.64
C MET A 233 -1.32 3.91 17.20
N LYS A 234 -1.33 4.87 18.14
CA LYS A 234 -1.22 6.30 17.81
C LYS A 234 0.12 6.64 17.17
N ILE A 235 1.20 6.04 17.66
CA ILE A 235 2.54 6.17 17.08
C ILE A 235 2.52 5.61 15.66
N MET A 236 1.96 4.43 15.44
CA MET A 236 1.87 3.80 14.12
C MET A 236 1.06 4.64 13.13
N ASP A 237 0.04 5.36 13.59
CA ASP A 237 -0.78 6.27 12.77
C ASP A 237 0.01 7.45 12.18
N ILE A 238 1.09 7.85 12.82
CA ILE A 238 1.98 8.92 12.35
C ILE A 238 3.19 8.34 11.64
N THR A 239 3.75 7.26 12.17
CA THR A 239 4.98 6.65 11.64
C THR A 239 4.78 6.12 10.21
N MET A 240 3.63 5.52 9.88
CA MET A 240 3.38 5.00 8.54
C MET A 240 3.29 6.10 7.47
N PRO A 241 2.54 7.21 7.63
CA PRO A 241 2.59 8.35 6.70
C PRO A 241 3.98 9.00 6.62
N LEU A 242 4.70 9.12 7.73
CA LEU A 242 6.08 9.62 7.73
C LEU A 242 7.02 8.72 6.94
N PHE A 243 6.89 7.40 7.10
CA PHE A 243 7.66 6.44 6.32
C PHE A 243 7.36 6.54 4.81
N SER A 244 6.09 6.75 4.44
CA SER A 244 5.70 7.00 3.05
C SER A 244 6.34 8.27 2.49
N ALA A 245 6.38 9.34 3.29
CA ALA A 245 7.04 10.59 2.91
C ALA A 245 8.56 10.42 2.80
N TRP A 246 9.17 9.66 3.70
CA TRP A 246 10.61 9.36 3.63
C TRP A 246 10.97 8.57 2.36
N ILE A 247 10.15 7.58 1.98
CA ILE A 247 10.31 6.86 0.72
C ILE A 247 10.21 7.84 -0.47
N ALA A 248 9.18 8.71 -0.48
CA ALA A 248 9.01 9.69 -1.54
C ALA A 248 10.12 10.75 -1.60
N TYR A 249 10.85 10.97 -0.51
CA TYR A 249 12.02 11.84 -0.44
C TYR A 249 13.28 11.19 -1.01
N THR A 250 13.42 9.86 -0.82
CA THR A 250 14.62 9.09 -1.19
C THR A 250 14.54 8.40 -2.55
N LEU A 251 13.36 8.34 -3.14
CA LEU A 251 13.12 7.72 -4.45
C LEU A 251 12.72 8.78 -5.49
N PRO A 252 12.81 8.46 -6.80
CA PRO A 252 12.36 9.35 -7.87
C PRO A 252 10.94 9.87 -7.65
N SER A 253 10.70 11.14 -7.95
CA SER A 253 9.45 11.87 -7.68
C SER A 253 8.20 11.17 -8.21
N VAL A 254 8.32 10.48 -9.34
CA VAL A 254 7.24 9.70 -9.94
C VAL A 254 6.67 8.63 -9.01
N ILE A 255 7.50 8.07 -8.13
CA ILE A 255 7.06 7.05 -7.16
C ILE A 255 6.22 7.70 -6.05
N GLY A 256 6.59 8.90 -5.59
CA GLY A 256 5.80 9.68 -4.65
C GLY A 256 4.42 10.04 -5.23
N VAL A 257 4.37 10.45 -6.50
CA VAL A 257 3.13 10.74 -7.23
C VAL A 257 2.25 9.49 -7.36
N TYR A 258 2.83 8.36 -7.74
CA TYR A 258 2.09 7.09 -7.74
C TYR A 258 1.51 6.77 -6.37
N TRP A 259 2.27 6.99 -5.30
CA TRP A 259 1.82 6.76 -3.93
C TRP A 259 0.63 7.65 -3.54
N MET A 260 0.64 8.92 -3.97
CA MET A 260 -0.51 9.83 -3.78
C MET A 260 -1.76 9.28 -4.49
N PHE A 261 -1.66 8.86 -5.75
CA PHE A 261 -2.77 8.24 -6.48
C PHE A 261 -3.28 6.98 -5.78
N GLN A 262 -2.39 6.11 -5.33
CA GLN A 262 -2.75 4.90 -4.59
C GLN A 262 -3.52 5.20 -3.30
N ASN A 263 -3.14 6.24 -2.57
CA ASN A 263 -3.85 6.66 -1.35
C ASN A 263 -5.27 7.14 -1.67
N VAL A 264 -5.43 8.00 -2.70
CA VAL A 264 -6.73 8.49 -3.15
C VAL A 264 -7.62 7.34 -3.62
N LEU A 265 -7.13 6.51 -4.54
CA LEU A 265 -7.89 5.38 -5.08
C LEU A 265 -8.25 4.35 -4.00
N SER A 266 -7.36 4.11 -3.02
CA SER A 266 -7.64 3.24 -1.87
C SER A 266 -8.77 3.78 -1.01
N THR A 267 -8.78 5.10 -0.77
CA THR A 267 -9.84 5.76 0.00
C THR A 267 -11.18 5.66 -0.72
N VAL A 268 -11.21 5.95 -2.02
CA VAL A 268 -12.42 5.81 -2.85
C VAL A 268 -12.92 4.36 -2.83
N GLN A 269 -12.03 3.40 -3.05
CA GLN A 269 -12.37 1.97 -2.96
C GLN A 269 -12.97 1.63 -1.60
N GLN A 270 -12.38 2.10 -0.50
CA GLN A 270 -12.86 1.81 0.85
C GLN A 270 -14.24 2.42 1.10
N ILE A 271 -14.51 3.62 0.60
CA ILE A 271 -15.84 4.26 0.68
C ILE A 271 -16.87 3.39 -0.04
N ILE A 272 -16.59 2.97 -1.28
CA ILE A 272 -17.48 2.09 -2.06
C ILE A 272 -17.74 0.78 -1.31
N LEU A 273 -16.69 0.12 -0.86
CA LEU A 273 -16.81 -1.15 -0.14
C LEU A 273 -17.57 -1.02 1.18
N SER A 274 -17.42 0.10 1.89
CA SER A 274 -18.14 0.35 3.15
C SER A 274 -19.64 0.58 2.93
N GLN A 275 -20.03 1.11 1.78
CA GLN A 275 -21.44 1.24 1.40
C GLN A 275 -22.05 -0.11 1.00
N MET A 276 -21.28 -0.94 0.27
CA MET A 276 -21.70 -2.29 -0.14
C MET A 276 -21.77 -3.27 1.05
N PHE A 277 -20.84 -3.16 1.98
CA PHE A 277 -20.69 -4.06 3.12
C PHE A 277 -20.63 -3.25 4.42
N LYS A 278 -21.80 -2.81 4.89
CA LYS A 278 -21.94 -1.97 6.09
C LYS A 278 -21.45 -2.70 7.35
N ILE A 279 -20.70 -2.02 8.19
CA ILE A 279 -20.30 -2.53 9.50
C ILE A 279 -21.56 -2.52 10.40
N PRO A 280 -21.89 -3.65 11.08
CA PRO A 280 -23.04 -3.70 11.96
C PRO A 280 -22.86 -2.75 13.14
N LYS A 281 -23.96 -2.10 13.53
CA LYS A 281 -24.04 -1.31 14.76
C LYS A 281 -24.67 -2.21 15.82
N PHE A 282 -24.14 -2.18 17.03
CA PHE A 282 -24.62 -2.97 18.15
C PHE A 282 -25.27 -2.07 19.20
N THR A 283 -26.34 -2.58 19.80
CA THR A 283 -27.06 -1.95 20.90
C THR A 283 -26.50 -2.44 22.24
N GLU A 284 -26.91 -1.80 23.34
CA GLU A 284 -26.56 -2.29 24.68
C GLU A 284 -27.11 -3.69 24.98
N GLU A 285 -28.24 -4.04 24.36
CA GLU A 285 -28.84 -5.36 24.50
C GLU A 285 -27.96 -6.45 23.88
N ASP A 286 -27.37 -6.19 22.70
CA ASP A 286 -26.44 -7.12 22.05
C ASP A 286 -25.23 -7.42 22.95
N TYR A 287 -24.70 -6.38 23.62
CA TYR A 287 -23.60 -6.56 24.58
C TYR A 287 -24.01 -7.38 25.81
N LYS A 288 -25.20 -7.12 26.40
CA LYS A 288 -25.73 -7.88 27.53
C LYS A 288 -26.02 -9.33 27.14
N GLN A 289 -26.51 -9.56 25.92
CA GLN A 289 -26.73 -10.92 25.41
C GLN A 289 -25.43 -11.68 25.27
N ALA A 290 -24.40 -11.08 24.69
CA ALA A 290 -23.06 -11.68 24.55
C ALA A 290 -22.46 -12.04 25.93
N GLU A 291 -22.63 -11.20 26.95
CA GLU A 291 -22.19 -11.47 28.31
C GLU A 291 -22.93 -12.71 28.91
N ARG A 292 -24.24 -12.81 28.68
CA ARG A 292 -25.05 -13.97 29.15
C ARG A 292 -24.64 -15.27 28.46
N GLU A 293 -24.42 -15.25 27.15
CA GLU A 293 -23.97 -16.40 26.36
C GLU A 293 -22.61 -16.93 26.86
N LEU A 294 -21.64 -16.03 27.10
CA LEU A 294 -20.34 -16.41 27.67
C LEU A 294 -20.43 -16.97 29.08
N ALA A 295 -21.26 -16.39 29.96
CA ALA A 295 -21.49 -16.89 31.30
C ALA A 295 -22.13 -18.28 31.29
N GLY A 296 -23.08 -18.53 30.36
CA GLY A 296 -23.73 -19.83 30.17
C GLY A 296 -22.75 -20.91 29.64
N SER A 297 -21.91 -20.57 28.69
CA SER A 297 -20.89 -21.49 28.13
C SER A 297 -19.82 -21.86 29.17
N SER A 298 -19.40 -20.91 30.00
CA SER A 298 -18.45 -21.14 31.09
C SER A 298 -19.01 -22.09 32.17
N LYS A 299 -20.31 -22.03 32.46
CA LYS A 299 -20.99 -22.97 33.40
C LYS A 299 -21.10 -24.39 32.83
N LYS A 300 -21.35 -24.52 31.50
CA LYS A 300 -21.39 -25.83 30.82
C LYS A 300 -20.02 -26.52 30.80
N ASN A 301 -18.96 -25.78 30.51
CA ASN A 301 -17.60 -26.33 30.49
C ASN A 301 -17.16 -26.78 31.91
N LYS A 302 -17.43 -26.00 32.96
CA LYS A 302 -17.14 -26.39 34.33
C LYS A 302 -17.93 -27.61 34.81
N LYS A 303 -19.15 -27.84 34.29
CA LYS A 303 -19.92 -29.05 34.55
C LYS A 303 -19.38 -30.28 33.85
N ALA A 304 -18.88 -30.13 32.64
CA ALA A 304 -18.23 -31.19 31.86
C ALA A 304 -16.89 -31.62 32.48
N GLU A 305 -16.05 -30.67 32.94
CA GLU A 305 -14.80 -30.97 33.66
C GLU A 305 -14.97 -31.64 35.01
N LYS A 306 -16.12 -31.42 35.69
CA LYS A 306 -16.43 -32.10 36.99
C LYS A 306 -17.07 -33.47 36.82
N ALA A 307 -17.43 -33.85 35.60
CA ALA A 307 -18.06 -35.14 35.27
C ALA A 307 -17.06 -36.15 34.67
N HIS A 308 -15.82 -35.77 34.52
CA HIS A 308 -14.65 -36.60 34.19
C HIS A 308 -13.69 -36.62 35.40
#